data_c165ffdd88a8f331a490fda8d2bdf910
#
_entry.id   c165ffdd88a8f331a490fda8d2bdf910
#
_cell.length_a   1.000
_cell.length_b   1.000
_cell.length_c   1.000
_cell.angle_alpha   90.00
_cell.angle_beta   90.00
_cell.angle_gamma   90.00
#
_symmetry.space_group_name_H-M   'P 1'
#
loop_
_entity.id
_entity.type
_entity.pdbx_description
1 polymer ?
#
loop_
_entity_poly.entity_id
_entity_poly.type
_entity_poly.pdbx_seq_one_letter_code
_entity_poly.pdbx_strand_id
1 'polypeptide(L)'
;MDRERTLEAVAGRGVRLPGQRKASGIDRPHELPGGRRRTTAAARRGQDAFRRALVRQYGLVCAVTGAAPAEVLEAAHLRPFASTERHRVEEGLMLRSDIHRLFDSGLLTITPDLAVCVAPSLAGHTLYSTLDGSPLHIPQDAPVDREAIAEHYAATVATW
;
A
#
# COMPACT_ATOMS: atom_id res chain seq x y z
N MET A 1 -14.68 -32.14 36.01
CA MET A 1 -14.36 -31.06 36.94
C MET A 1 -13.11 -30.39 36.49
N ASP A 2 -13.30 -29.12 36.22
CA ASP A 2 -12.43 -28.00 35.92
C ASP A 2 -11.89 -27.84 34.50
N ARG A 3 -12.79 -27.40 33.60
CA ARG A 3 -12.44 -26.71 32.35
C ARG A 3 -12.91 -25.25 32.32
N GLU A 4 -13.45 -24.70 33.40
CA GLU A 4 -14.01 -23.33 33.42
C GLU A 4 -13.12 -22.24 34.02
N ARG A 5 -11.91 -22.54 34.49
CA ARG A 5 -11.02 -21.55 35.14
C ARG A 5 -9.96 -20.89 34.26
N THR A 6 -9.91 -21.20 32.97
CA THR A 6 -8.82 -20.69 32.12
C THR A 6 -9.21 -19.53 31.22
N LEU A 7 -10.46 -19.08 31.22
CA LEU A 7 -10.93 -18.00 30.31
C LEU A 7 -11.04 -16.60 30.95
N GLU A 8 -10.90 -16.47 32.27
CA GLU A 8 -11.02 -15.15 32.93
C GLU A 8 -9.70 -14.36 33.08
N ALA A 9 -8.56 -14.93 32.74
CA ALA A 9 -7.25 -14.30 32.95
C ALA A 9 -6.73 -13.49 31.77
N VAL A 10 -7.46 -13.38 30.65
CA VAL A 10 -7.00 -12.64 29.44
C VAL A 10 -7.72 -11.30 29.24
N ALA A 11 -8.73 -11.00 30.03
CA ALA A 11 -9.51 -9.76 29.90
C ALA A 11 -8.95 -8.62 30.78
N GLY A 12 -7.66 -8.25 30.65
CA GLY A 12 -7.17 -7.21 31.54
C GLY A 12 -5.87 -6.51 31.22
N ARG A 13 -5.30 -6.67 30.04
CA ARG A 13 -4.14 -5.83 29.64
C ARG A 13 -4.40 -5.21 28.27
N GLY A 14 -5.05 -4.06 28.28
CA GLY A 14 -5.11 -3.22 27.08
C GLY A 14 -3.69 -2.89 26.63
N VAL A 15 -3.30 -3.40 25.47
CA VAL A 15 -2.06 -3.01 24.79
C VAL A 15 -2.19 -1.54 24.43
N ARG A 16 -1.46 -0.66 25.11
CA ARG A 16 -1.33 0.75 24.72
C ARG A 16 -0.46 0.82 23.47
N LEU A 17 -1.06 1.17 22.36
CA LEU A 17 -0.33 1.53 21.16
C LEU A 17 0.38 2.87 21.36
N PRO A 18 1.66 3.03 20.98
CA PRO A 18 2.37 4.30 21.05
C PRO A 18 1.67 5.33 20.17
N GLY A 19 1.38 6.50 20.68
CA GLY A 19 0.83 7.63 19.89
C GLY A 19 -0.66 7.91 20.03
N GLN A 20 -1.43 7.15 20.81
CA GLN A 20 -2.82 7.52 21.11
C GLN A 20 -2.87 8.69 22.10
N ARG A 21 -3.15 9.90 21.59
CA ARG A 21 -3.59 11.00 22.43
C ARG A 21 -4.93 10.60 23.07
N LYS A 22 -5.09 10.88 24.38
CA LYS A 22 -6.39 10.76 25.05
C LYS A 22 -7.42 11.58 24.27
N ALA A 23 -8.42 10.92 23.73
CA ALA A 23 -9.62 11.59 23.23
C ALA A 23 -10.33 12.21 24.45
N SER A 24 -10.13 13.49 24.65
CA SER A 24 -10.88 14.28 25.61
C SER A 24 -12.16 14.75 24.91
N GLY A 25 -13.28 14.19 25.30
CA GLY A 25 -14.60 14.61 24.86
C GLY A 25 -15.17 13.75 23.74
N ILE A 26 -16.35 13.17 23.97
CA ILE A 26 -17.21 12.65 22.93
C ILE A 26 -17.73 13.87 22.17
N ASP A 27 -17.06 14.19 21.06
CA ASP A 27 -17.53 15.24 20.18
C ASP A 27 -18.89 14.81 19.59
N ARG A 28 -19.88 15.71 19.62
CA ARG A 28 -21.19 15.42 19.03
C ARG A 28 -20.99 15.12 17.54
N PRO A 29 -21.70 14.13 16.98
CA PRO A 29 -21.64 13.88 15.56
C PRO A 29 -22.08 15.15 14.81
N HIS A 30 -21.13 15.80 14.16
CA HIS A 30 -21.40 16.88 13.23
C HIS A 30 -21.29 16.33 11.82
N GLU A 31 -22.18 16.77 10.95
CA GLU A 31 -22.13 16.41 9.54
C GLU A 31 -20.82 16.90 8.93
N LEU A 32 -20.01 15.97 8.46
CA LEU A 32 -18.82 16.30 7.68
C LEU A 32 -19.22 16.53 6.23
N PRO A 33 -18.72 17.59 5.57
CA PRO A 33 -19.01 17.81 4.16
C PRO A 33 -18.53 16.65 3.32
N GLY A 34 -19.46 15.89 2.75
CA GLY A 34 -19.18 14.79 1.81
C GLY A 34 -18.86 15.38 0.44
N GLY A 35 -17.68 15.14 -0.07
CA GLY A 35 -17.27 15.52 -1.42
C GLY A 35 -16.90 14.29 -2.25
N ARG A 36 -17.66 13.98 -3.31
CA ARG A 36 -17.23 13.03 -4.34
C ARG A 36 -16.31 13.76 -5.31
N ARG A 37 -15.02 13.38 -5.37
CA ARG A 37 -14.16 13.76 -6.50
C ARG A 37 -14.81 13.22 -7.78
N ARG A 38 -15.19 14.10 -8.70
CA ARG A 38 -15.70 13.73 -10.01
C ARG A 38 -14.56 13.23 -10.88
N THR A 39 -14.38 11.91 -10.95
CA THR A 39 -13.53 11.30 -11.97
C THR A 39 -14.31 11.18 -13.27
N THR A 40 -13.76 11.60 -14.39
CA THR A 40 -14.42 11.50 -15.69
C THR A 40 -14.61 10.04 -16.09
N ALA A 41 -15.63 9.73 -16.90
CA ALA A 41 -15.86 8.38 -17.40
C ALA A 41 -14.67 7.86 -18.25
N ALA A 42 -13.96 8.75 -18.93
CA ALA A 42 -12.75 8.42 -19.69
C ALA A 42 -11.60 8.00 -18.78
N ALA A 43 -11.33 8.74 -17.68
CA ALA A 43 -10.29 8.41 -16.72
C ALA A 43 -10.55 7.06 -16.02
N ARG A 44 -11.82 6.75 -15.67
CA ARG A 44 -12.20 5.46 -15.12
C ARG A 44 -11.92 4.30 -16.08
N ARG A 45 -12.31 4.44 -17.36
CA ARG A 45 -12.03 3.41 -18.38
C ARG A 45 -10.54 3.18 -18.58
N GLY A 46 -9.72 4.22 -18.54
CA GLY A 46 -8.27 4.12 -18.61
C GLY A 46 -7.68 3.34 -17.44
N GLN A 47 -8.11 3.64 -16.22
CA GLN A 47 -7.68 2.92 -15.02
C GLN A 47 -8.11 1.44 -15.02
N ASP A 48 -9.35 1.15 -15.46
CA ASP A 48 -9.83 -0.23 -15.58
C ASP A 48 -9.04 -1.03 -16.63
N ALA A 49 -8.68 -0.40 -17.76
CA ALA A 49 -7.86 -1.02 -18.79
C ALA A 49 -6.43 -1.29 -18.30
N PHE A 50 -5.85 -0.33 -17.59
CA PHE A 50 -4.53 -0.45 -16.96
C PHE A 50 -4.50 -1.58 -15.94
N ARG A 51 -5.48 -1.61 -15.00
CA ARG A 51 -5.60 -2.69 -14.02
C ARG A 51 -5.72 -4.07 -14.69
N ARG A 52 -6.55 -4.21 -15.74
CA ARG A 52 -6.66 -5.47 -16.47
C ARG A 52 -5.35 -5.88 -17.15
N ALA A 53 -4.59 -4.92 -17.66
CA ALA A 53 -3.27 -5.18 -18.25
C ALA A 53 -2.27 -5.68 -17.21
N LEU A 54 -2.22 -5.05 -16.03
CA LEU A 54 -1.37 -5.48 -14.92
C LEU A 54 -1.76 -6.87 -14.39
N VAL A 55 -3.07 -7.16 -14.28
CA VAL A 55 -3.54 -8.50 -13.88
C VAL A 55 -3.11 -9.57 -14.89
N ARG A 56 -3.14 -9.25 -16.20
CA ARG A 56 -2.63 -10.19 -17.23
C ARG A 56 -1.13 -10.42 -17.12
N GLN A 57 -0.37 -9.38 -16.75
CA GLN A 57 1.09 -9.40 -16.66
C GLN A 57 1.59 -10.07 -15.38
N TYR A 58 1.00 -9.76 -14.24
CA TYR A 58 1.49 -10.15 -12.91
C TYR A 58 0.57 -11.15 -12.20
N GLY A 59 -0.65 -11.36 -12.69
CA GLY A 59 -1.68 -12.11 -11.98
C GLY A 59 -2.32 -11.31 -10.85
N LEU A 60 -3.09 -12.00 -10.00
CA LEU A 60 -3.69 -11.43 -8.78
C LEU A 60 -2.70 -11.54 -7.61
N VAL A 61 -1.61 -10.80 -7.71
CA VAL A 61 -0.50 -10.82 -6.74
C VAL A 61 -0.13 -9.38 -6.39
N CYS A 62 -0.04 -9.09 -5.11
CA CYS A 62 0.60 -7.86 -4.64
C CYS A 62 2.11 -7.99 -4.81
N ALA A 63 2.73 -7.04 -5.51
CA ALA A 63 4.17 -7.06 -5.75
C ALA A 63 5.01 -7.07 -4.45
N VAL A 64 4.46 -6.57 -3.34
CA VAL A 64 5.16 -6.48 -2.05
C VAL A 64 4.82 -7.63 -1.11
N THR A 65 3.56 -8.08 -1.05
CA THR A 65 3.10 -9.03 -0.03
C THR A 65 2.71 -10.41 -0.59
N GLY A 66 2.81 -10.60 -1.90
CA GLY A 66 2.43 -11.87 -2.54
C GLY A 66 0.93 -11.98 -2.81
N ALA A 67 0.41 -13.21 -2.86
CA ALA A 67 -0.97 -13.51 -3.21
C ALA A 67 -1.97 -12.80 -2.29
N ALA A 68 -3.00 -12.17 -2.89
CA ALA A 68 -4.04 -11.46 -2.17
C ALA A 68 -5.38 -11.54 -2.93
N PRO A 69 -6.53 -11.41 -2.24
CA PRO A 69 -7.82 -11.32 -2.89
C PRO A 69 -7.90 -10.16 -3.89
N ALA A 70 -8.60 -10.37 -5.01
CA ALA A 70 -8.72 -9.36 -6.08
C ALA A 70 -9.32 -8.03 -5.59
N GLU A 71 -10.17 -8.09 -4.58
CA GLU A 71 -10.90 -6.96 -3.99
C GLU A 71 -10.00 -5.96 -3.27
N VAL A 72 -8.84 -6.41 -2.79
CA VAL A 72 -7.87 -5.56 -2.08
C VAL A 72 -6.67 -5.19 -2.94
N LEU A 73 -6.63 -5.64 -4.20
CA LEU A 73 -5.56 -5.32 -5.14
C LEU A 73 -5.90 -4.09 -5.98
N GLU A 74 -4.98 -3.16 -6.04
CA GLU A 74 -5.07 -1.92 -6.79
C GLU A 74 -3.90 -1.80 -7.78
N ALA A 75 -4.15 -1.10 -8.89
CA ALA A 75 -3.14 -0.79 -9.89
C ALA A 75 -2.42 0.50 -9.48
N ALA A 76 -1.18 0.40 -9.05
CA ALA A 76 -0.32 1.51 -8.67
C ALA A 76 0.56 1.95 -9.84
N HIS A 77 0.78 3.26 -9.97
CA HIS A 77 1.72 3.82 -10.94
C HIS A 77 3.07 4.11 -10.26
N LEU A 78 4.16 3.77 -10.92
CA LEU A 78 5.52 4.12 -10.47
C LEU A 78 5.79 5.62 -10.65
N ARG A 79 5.25 6.23 -11.70
CA ARG A 79 5.25 7.69 -11.90
C ARG A 79 3.84 8.25 -11.70
N PRO A 80 3.67 9.42 -11.07
CA PRO A 80 2.35 10.03 -10.94
C PRO A 80 1.66 10.19 -12.31
N PHE A 81 0.43 9.69 -12.45
CA PHE A 81 -0.34 9.77 -13.71
C PHE A 81 -0.44 11.21 -14.24
N ALA A 82 -0.53 12.19 -13.36
CA ALA A 82 -0.60 13.61 -13.72
C ALA A 82 0.64 14.12 -14.51
N SER A 83 1.76 13.42 -14.43
CA SER A 83 3.00 13.82 -15.14
C SER A 83 3.12 13.20 -16.53
N THR A 84 2.45 12.07 -16.79
CA THR A 84 2.62 11.32 -18.05
C THR A 84 1.37 11.27 -18.91
N GLU A 85 0.18 11.43 -18.31
CA GLU A 85 -1.15 11.27 -18.94
C GLU A 85 -1.32 9.96 -19.74
N ARG A 86 -0.47 8.97 -19.48
CA ARG A 86 -0.44 7.67 -20.16
C ARG A 86 -0.39 6.54 -19.13
N HIS A 87 -1.04 5.43 -19.49
CA HIS A 87 -0.97 4.18 -18.74
C HIS A 87 0.00 3.22 -19.45
N ARG A 88 1.22 3.15 -19.00
CA ARG A 88 2.21 2.16 -19.46
C ARG A 88 2.27 1.03 -18.45
N VAL A 89 2.14 -0.20 -18.94
CA VAL A 89 2.11 -1.40 -18.08
C VAL A 89 3.44 -1.58 -17.34
N GLU A 90 4.53 -1.23 -17.99
CA GLU A 90 5.89 -1.26 -17.46
C GLU A 90 6.08 -0.30 -16.27
N GLU A 91 5.27 0.76 -16.22
CA GLU A 91 5.26 1.76 -15.15
C GLU A 91 4.20 1.48 -14.09
N GLY A 92 3.75 0.23 -13.97
CA GLY A 92 2.72 -0.16 -13.02
C GLY A 92 3.01 -1.42 -12.25
N LEU A 93 2.46 -1.48 -11.05
CA LEU A 93 2.49 -2.66 -10.19
C LEU A 93 1.10 -2.93 -9.61
N MET A 94 0.82 -4.20 -9.32
CA MET A 94 -0.34 -4.55 -8.50
C MET A 94 0.07 -4.49 -7.03
N LEU A 95 -0.61 -3.67 -6.25
CA LEU A 95 -0.36 -3.52 -4.82
C LEU A 95 -1.65 -3.75 -4.02
N ARG A 96 -1.51 -4.31 -2.83
CA ARG A 96 -2.60 -4.33 -1.85
C ARG A 96 -2.91 -2.89 -1.42
N SER A 97 -4.18 -2.56 -1.18
CA SER A 97 -4.65 -1.17 -1.00
C SER A 97 -3.95 -0.41 0.15
N ASP A 98 -3.60 -1.08 1.24
CA ASP A 98 -2.83 -0.48 2.33
C ASP A 98 -1.36 -0.23 1.92
N ILE A 99 -0.74 -1.16 1.19
CA ILE A 99 0.62 -1.00 0.63
C ILE A 99 0.64 0.11 -0.42
N HIS A 100 -0.38 0.19 -1.28
CA HIS A 100 -0.51 1.27 -2.26
C HIS A 100 -0.58 2.65 -1.58
N ARG A 101 -1.33 2.76 -0.48
CA ARG A 101 -1.37 4.01 0.29
C ARG A 101 -0.02 4.38 0.90
N LEU A 102 0.74 3.42 1.42
CA LEU A 102 2.09 3.68 1.94
C LEU A 102 3.03 4.11 0.82
N PHE A 103 2.91 3.48 -0.35
CA PHE A 103 3.68 3.80 -1.54
C PHE A 103 3.41 5.24 -2.01
N ASP A 104 2.14 5.61 -2.21
CA ASP A 104 1.73 6.96 -2.61
C ASP A 104 2.06 8.03 -1.57
N SER A 105 2.15 7.65 -0.29
CA SER A 105 2.48 8.57 0.80
C SER A 105 3.99 8.69 1.05
N GLY A 106 4.83 8.01 0.26
CA GLY A 106 6.27 8.02 0.44
C GLY A 106 6.76 7.33 1.71
N LEU A 107 5.97 6.41 2.27
CA LEU A 107 6.32 5.61 3.46
C LEU A 107 6.85 4.21 3.11
N LEU A 108 6.72 3.83 1.86
CA LEU A 108 7.26 2.60 1.29
C LEU A 108 7.67 2.88 -0.16
N THR A 109 8.80 2.33 -0.57
CA THR A 109 9.27 2.40 -1.95
C THR A 109 9.95 1.09 -2.35
N ILE A 110 10.47 1.04 -3.56
CA ILE A 110 11.17 -0.12 -4.11
C ILE A 110 12.56 0.32 -4.52
N THR A 111 13.57 -0.43 -4.10
CA THR A 111 14.95 -0.16 -4.49
C THR A 111 15.20 -0.50 -5.97
N PRO A 112 16.24 0.06 -6.61
CA PRO A 112 16.61 -0.32 -7.97
C PRO A 112 16.88 -1.82 -8.16
N ASP A 113 17.24 -2.52 -7.08
CA ASP A 113 17.47 -3.98 -7.05
C ASP A 113 16.18 -4.79 -6.85
N LEU A 114 15.01 -4.13 -6.90
CA LEU A 114 13.69 -4.74 -6.72
C LEU A 114 13.47 -5.34 -5.33
N ALA A 115 13.99 -4.71 -4.30
CA ALA A 115 13.65 -4.98 -2.91
C ALA A 115 12.73 -3.89 -2.36
N VAL A 116 11.89 -4.26 -1.39
CA VAL A 116 11.04 -3.32 -0.66
C VAL A 116 11.91 -2.46 0.25
N CYS A 117 11.64 -1.17 0.32
CA CYS A 117 12.28 -0.25 1.24
C CYS A 117 11.22 0.51 2.05
N VAL A 118 11.29 0.44 3.36
CA VAL A 118 10.28 0.96 4.29
C VAL A 118 10.83 2.14 5.07
N ALA A 119 10.06 3.22 5.16
CA ALA A 119 10.47 4.42 5.89
C ALA A 119 10.78 4.11 7.37
N PRO A 120 11.84 4.71 7.95
CA PRO A 120 12.20 4.53 9.35
C PRO A 120 11.07 4.87 10.33
N SER A 121 10.18 5.80 9.95
CA SER A 121 9.00 6.17 10.73
C SER A 121 8.01 5.02 10.96
N LEU A 122 8.06 3.96 10.14
CA LEU A 122 7.23 2.76 10.29
C LEU A 122 7.86 1.67 11.16
N ALA A 123 9.03 1.89 11.78
CA ALA A 123 9.72 0.91 12.61
C ALA A 123 8.84 0.34 13.75
N GLY A 124 7.91 1.13 14.30
CA GLY A 124 6.96 0.70 15.33
C GLY A 124 5.77 -0.10 14.80
N HIS A 125 5.61 -0.23 13.49
CA HIS A 125 4.49 -0.91 12.83
C HIS A 125 4.97 -2.25 12.23
N THR A 126 5.06 -3.29 13.05
CA THR A 126 5.64 -4.60 12.70
C THR A 126 5.09 -5.18 11.39
N LEU A 127 3.78 -4.99 11.11
CA LEU A 127 3.15 -5.46 9.87
C LEU A 127 3.85 -4.93 8.61
N TYR A 128 4.42 -3.73 8.68
CA TYR A 128 5.05 -3.07 7.54
C TYR A 128 6.58 -3.07 7.64
N SER A 129 7.13 -2.88 8.84
CA SER A 129 8.59 -2.85 9.02
C SER A 129 9.27 -4.17 8.68
N THR A 130 8.57 -5.32 8.83
CA THR A 130 9.09 -6.64 8.43
C THR A 130 9.16 -6.85 6.91
N LEU A 131 8.57 -5.96 6.12
CA LEU A 131 8.65 -6.01 4.66
C LEU A 131 9.95 -5.42 4.13
N ASP A 132 10.67 -4.66 4.95
CA ASP A 132 11.91 -4.01 4.55
C ASP A 132 12.96 -5.02 4.09
N GLY A 133 13.59 -4.75 2.95
CA GLY A 133 14.56 -5.64 2.32
C GLY A 133 13.97 -6.88 1.64
N SER A 134 12.66 -7.12 1.70
CA SER A 134 12.04 -8.27 1.04
C SER A 134 12.07 -8.12 -0.49
N PRO A 135 12.29 -9.20 -1.25
CA PRO A 135 12.22 -9.16 -2.71
C PRO A 135 10.78 -8.97 -3.18
N LEU A 136 10.59 -8.41 -4.37
CA LEU A 136 9.26 -8.30 -4.98
C LEU A 136 8.72 -9.66 -5.45
N HIS A 137 7.42 -9.83 -5.28
CA HIS A 137 6.64 -10.95 -5.82
C HIS A 137 6.17 -10.65 -7.25
N ILE A 138 7.09 -10.53 -8.19
CA ILE A 138 6.81 -10.33 -9.62
C ILE A 138 7.51 -11.41 -10.45
N PRO A 139 7.00 -11.76 -11.65
CA PRO A 139 7.71 -12.68 -12.55
C PRO A 139 9.13 -12.16 -12.83
N GLN A 140 10.06 -13.10 -12.99
CA GLN A 140 11.49 -12.75 -13.18
C GLN A 140 11.73 -11.98 -14.49
N ASP A 141 10.90 -12.22 -15.49
CA ASP A 141 10.91 -11.59 -16.82
C ASP A 141 9.89 -10.44 -16.94
N ALA A 142 9.32 -9.98 -15.80
CA ALA A 142 8.36 -8.89 -15.82
C ALA A 142 8.98 -7.62 -16.42
N PRO A 143 8.31 -6.98 -17.39
CA PRO A 143 8.81 -5.78 -18.06
C PRO A 143 8.61 -4.53 -17.19
N VAL A 144 9.15 -4.55 -15.96
CA VAL A 144 9.04 -3.39 -15.07
C VAL A 144 10.06 -2.32 -15.46
N ASP A 145 9.62 -1.07 -15.52
CA ASP A 145 10.49 0.08 -15.82
C ASP A 145 11.41 0.38 -14.62
N ARG A 146 12.66 -0.06 -14.74
CA ARG A 146 13.70 0.12 -13.71
C ARG A 146 14.05 1.58 -13.47
N GLU A 147 13.96 2.43 -14.50
CA GLU A 147 14.22 3.86 -14.39
C GLU A 147 13.12 4.53 -13.57
N ALA A 148 11.83 4.18 -13.83
CA ALA A 148 10.71 4.67 -13.04
C ALA A 148 10.82 4.25 -11.56
N ILE A 149 11.28 3.02 -11.29
CA ILE A 149 11.57 2.58 -9.92
C ILE A 149 12.67 3.41 -9.28
N ALA A 150 13.78 3.63 -9.98
CA ALA A 150 14.91 4.39 -9.45
C ALA A 150 14.53 5.85 -9.17
N GLU A 151 13.75 6.47 -10.04
CA GLU A 151 13.21 7.83 -9.84
C GLU A 151 12.30 7.91 -8.62
N HIS A 152 11.34 6.98 -8.51
CA HIS A 152 10.43 6.92 -7.35
C HIS A 152 11.21 6.69 -6.05
N TYR A 153 12.17 5.77 -6.05
CA TYR A 153 13.03 5.50 -4.91
C TYR A 153 13.80 6.74 -4.46
N ALA A 154 14.50 7.39 -5.39
CA ALA A 154 15.31 8.56 -5.07
C ALA A 154 14.45 9.72 -4.52
N ALA A 155 13.29 9.99 -5.15
CA ALA A 155 12.37 11.02 -4.71
C ALA A 155 11.80 10.72 -3.32
N THR A 156 11.47 9.46 -3.04
CA THR A 156 10.87 9.03 -1.77
C THR A 156 11.88 9.08 -0.62
N VAL A 157 13.05 8.48 -0.80
CA VAL A 157 14.08 8.40 0.26
C VAL A 157 14.62 9.80 0.62
N ALA A 158 14.64 10.73 -0.32
CA ALA A 158 15.02 12.11 -0.04
C ALA A 158 14.10 12.84 0.94
N THR A 159 12.92 12.29 1.24
CA THR A 159 11.94 12.85 2.20
C THR A 159 12.03 12.26 3.60
N TRP A 160 12.86 11.24 3.83
CA TRP A 160 12.98 10.50 5.11
C TRP A 160 14.02 11.12 6.09
#